data_79872d9b4d970b9f57708e8dbafe0edc
#
_entry.id   79872d9b4d970b9f57708e8dbafe0edc
#
_cell.length_a   1.000
_cell.length_b   1.000
_cell.length_c   1.000
_cell.angle_alpha   90.00
_cell.angle_beta   90.00
_cell.angle_gamma   90.00
#
_symmetry.space_group_name_H-M   'P 1'
#
loop_
_entity.id
_entity.type
_entity.pdbx_description
1 polymer ?
#
loop_
_entity_poly.entity_id
_entity_poly.type
_entity_poly.pdbx_seq_one_letter_code
_entity_poly.pdbx_strand_id
1 'polypeptide(L)'
;GYTAIISTFYPALGTALAVAVLKERMRPRQVIALAVAIGAIIATSYTSTSVSGSALWGVLGALAAVVGWGCEAVILAWGMRDDAVDNETALQIRETTSGLTYLVLVVPLGGALSSTGQALTSPGAMGLVALAAAAGTASYLFYYKAIDLLGAARAMALNISYSAWAVLFAFLLQSIVPAPIQIVLCVVILVGTVLAATENWRELTSFKSQSR
;
A
#
# COMPACT_ATOMS: atom_id res chain seq x y z
N GLY A 1 13.94 8.78 -4.17
CA GLY A 1 14.66 7.66 -4.75
C GLY A 1 14.86 6.50 -3.80
N TYR A 2 15.96 6.45 -3.07
CA TYR A 2 16.26 5.33 -2.15
C TYR A 2 15.17 5.08 -1.13
N THR A 3 14.55 6.11 -0.59
CA THR A 3 13.44 6.03 0.36
C THR A 3 12.23 5.28 -0.23
N ALA A 4 11.85 5.61 -1.46
CA ALA A 4 10.74 4.94 -2.14
C ALA A 4 11.07 3.47 -2.41
N ILE A 5 12.30 3.15 -2.82
CA ILE A 5 12.74 1.77 -3.04
C ILE A 5 12.69 0.96 -1.74
N ILE A 6 13.21 1.51 -0.63
CA ILE A 6 13.21 0.83 0.66
C ILE A 6 11.78 0.58 1.13
N SER A 7 10.90 1.58 1.05
CA SER A 7 9.52 1.43 1.50
C SER A 7 8.75 0.35 0.73
N THR A 8 9.12 0.02 -0.51
CA THR A 8 8.45 -1.04 -1.28
C THR A 8 8.68 -2.46 -0.73
N PHE A 9 9.55 -2.64 0.26
CA PHE A 9 9.78 -3.94 0.90
C PHE A 9 8.76 -4.28 2.00
N TYR A 10 7.84 -3.35 2.40
CA TYR A 10 6.85 -3.64 3.43
C TYR A 10 5.99 -4.89 3.14
N PRO A 11 5.61 -5.23 1.89
CA PRO A 11 4.82 -6.43 1.65
C PRO A 11 5.64 -7.71 1.81
N ALA A 12 6.95 -7.66 1.54
CA ALA A 12 7.84 -8.79 1.81
C ALA A 12 7.95 -9.06 3.30
N LEU A 13 8.18 -7.99 4.10
CA LEU A 13 8.22 -8.10 5.56
C LEU A 13 6.88 -8.59 6.13
N GLY A 14 5.78 -7.97 5.72
CA GLY A 14 4.46 -8.34 6.20
C GLY A 14 4.06 -9.76 5.80
N THR A 15 4.41 -10.20 4.59
CA THR A 15 4.23 -11.61 4.18
C THR A 15 5.02 -12.56 5.07
N ALA A 16 6.29 -12.24 5.35
CA ALA A 16 7.12 -13.04 6.25
C ALA A 16 6.52 -13.10 7.66
N LEU A 17 6.04 -11.98 8.18
CA LEU A 17 5.36 -11.90 9.48
C LEU A 17 4.02 -12.67 9.47
N ALA A 18 3.22 -12.55 8.41
CA ALA A 18 1.96 -13.29 8.28
C ALA A 18 2.19 -14.81 8.28
N VAL A 19 3.23 -15.28 7.58
CA VAL A 19 3.62 -16.69 7.61
C VAL A 19 4.12 -17.11 9.00
N ALA A 20 4.96 -16.30 9.64
CA ALA A 20 5.57 -16.64 10.92
C ALA A 20 4.58 -16.58 12.09
N VAL A 21 3.76 -15.52 12.17
CA VAL A 21 2.88 -15.20 13.29
C VAL A 21 1.49 -15.79 13.08
N LEU A 22 0.89 -15.54 11.92
CA LEU A 22 -0.48 -15.96 11.61
C LEU A 22 -0.55 -17.38 11.04
N LYS A 23 0.61 -17.98 10.73
CA LYS A 23 0.71 -19.31 10.09
C LYS A 23 0.03 -19.37 8.71
N GLU A 24 -0.04 -18.24 8.02
CA GLU A 24 -0.55 -18.19 6.66
C GLU A 24 0.34 -19.01 5.72
N ARG A 25 -0.26 -19.62 4.71
CA ARG A 25 0.47 -20.43 3.74
C ARG A 25 0.48 -19.74 2.39
N MET A 26 1.66 -19.50 1.84
CA MET A 26 1.85 -19.09 0.46
C MET A 26 2.54 -20.20 -0.34
N ARG A 27 2.05 -20.45 -1.53
CA ARG A 27 2.70 -21.39 -2.45
C ARG A 27 3.96 -20.76 -3.03
N PRO A 28 5.03 -21.52 -3.32
CA PRO A 28 6.28 -20.96 -3.88
C PRO A 28 6.05 -20.07 -5.11
N ARG A 29 5.11 -20.43 -5.98
CA ARG A 29 4.75 -19.63 -7.17
C ARG A 29 4.18 -18.26 -6.82
N GLN A 30 3.43 -18.12 -5.71
CA GLN A 30 2.91 -16.85 -5.25
C GLN A 30 4.04 -15.96 -4.71
N VAL A 31 5.00 -16.56 -4.00
CA VAL A 31 6.19 -15.86 -3.52
C VAL A 31 7.05 -15.36 -4.68
N ILE A 32 7.22 -16.16 -5.72
CA ILE A 32 7.95 -15.75 -6.93
C ILE A 32 7.22 -14.60 -7.63
N ALA A 33 5.90 -14.68 -7.79
CA ALA A 33 5.10 -13.61 -8.39
C ALA A 33 5.18 -12.30 -7.59
N LEU A 34 5.15 -12.39 -6.26
CA LEU A 34 5.36 -11.25 -5.36
C LEU A 34 6.75 -10.64 -5.52
N ALA A 35 7.80 -11.47 -5.56
CA ALA A 35 9.18 -11.00 -5.74
C ALA A 35 9.36 -10.30 -7.10
N VAL A 36 8.75 -10.82 -8.17
CA VAL A 36 8.77 -10.18 -9.49
C VAL A 36 8.06 -8.83 -9.47
N ALA A 37 6.89 -8.74 -8.82
CA ALA A 37 6.17 -7.48 -8.68
C ALA A 37 6.97 -6.43 -7.90
N ILE A 38 7.59 -6.81 -6.77
CA ILE A 38 8.46 -5.93 -5.99
C ILE A 38 9.66 -5.48 -6.82
N GLY A 39 10.30 -6.39 -7.55
CA GLY A 39 11.41 -6.06 -8.45
C GLY A 39 11.03 -5.05 -9.53
N ALA A 40 9.83 -5.18 -10.10
CA ALA A 40 9.31 -4.22 -11.08
C ALA A 40 9.05 -2.83 -10.46
N ILE A 41 8.58 -2.74 -9.21
CA ILE A 41 8.42 -1.47 -8.50
C ILE A 41 9.79 -0.81 -8.23
N ILE A 42 10.77 -1.59 -7.79
CA ILE A 42 12.13 -1.09 -7.57
C ILE A 42 12.68 -0.50 -8.89
N ALA A 43 12.52 -1.21 -10.00
CA ALA A 43 12.95 -0.75 -11.32
C ALA A 43 12.23 0.55 -11.73
N THR A 44 10.90 0.66 -11.50
CA THR A 44 10.13 1.88 -11.77
C THR A 44 10.61 3.05 -10.91
N SER A 45 10.88 2.80 -9.64
CA SER A 45 11.37 3.84 -8.70
C SER A 45 12.79 4.31 -9.06
N TYR A 46 13.64 3.44 -9.55
CA TYR A 46 15.01 3.78 -9.96
C TYR A 46 15.04 4.73 -11.17
N THR A 47 14.13 4.53 -12.12
CA THR A 47 14.06 5.39 -13.32
C THR A 47 13.53 6.80 -13.04
N SER A 48 12.94 7.04 -11.88
CA SER A 48 12.28 8.30 -11.52
C SER A 48 13.10 9.18 -10.57
N THR A 49 14.39 8.89 -10.33
CA THR A 49 15.12 9.48 -9.21
C THR A 49 16.12 10.56 -9.60
N SER A 50 15.94 11.77 -9.05
CA SER A 50 16.99 12.72 -8.76
C SER A 50 17.25 12.75 -7.24
N VAL A 51 18.50 12.52 -6.81
CA VAL A 51 18.87 12.45 -5.38
C VAL A 51 19.33 13.83 -4.91
N SER A 52 18.62 14.43 -3.96
CA SER A 52 19.13 15.52 -3.15
C SER A 52 18.59 15.42 -1.72
N GLY A 53 19.45 15.55 -0.72
CA GLY A 53 19.08 15.61 0.69
C GLY A 53 19.82 14.63 1.60
N SER A 54 19.63 14.78 2.91
CA SER A 54 20.24 13.94 3.94
C SER A 54 19.70 12.49 3.86
N ALA A 55 20.50 11.63 3.23
CA ALA A 55 20.11 10.24 2.92
C ALA A 55 19.78 9.41 4.17
N LEU A 56 20.45 9.66 5.29
CA LEU A 56 20.31 8.84 6.51
C LEU A 56 18.89 8.92 7.10
N TRP A 57 18.36 10.12 7.33
CA TRP A 57 17.01 10.30 7.88
C TRP A 57 15.93 9.76 6.96
N GLY A 58 16.13 9.90 5.65
CA GLY A 58 15.23 9.31 4.65
C GLY A 58 15.23 7.79 4.70
N VAL A 59 16.39 7.16 4.84
CA VAL A 59 16.52 5.70 4.98
C VAL A 59 15.88 5.20 6.27
N LEU A 60 16.16 5.86 7.40
CA LEU A 60 15.56 5.48 8.69
C LEU A 60 14.04 5.62 8.67
N GLY A 61 13.51 6.70 8.09
CA GLY A 61 12.07 6.87 7.91
C GLY A 61 11.45 5.81 7.01
N ALA A 62 12.12 5.43 5.93
CA ALA A 62 11.64 4.36 5.03
C ALA A 62 11.64 2.99 5.72
N LEU A 63 12.66 2.68 6.50
CA LEU A 63 12.69 1.43 7.29
C LEU A 63 11.60 1.41 8.35
N ALA A 64 11.35 2.53 9.04
CA ALA A 64 10.24 2.64 9.98
C ALA A 64 8.88 2.43 9.28
N ALA A 65 8.69 2.97 8.08
CA ALA A 65 7.49 2.75 7.27
C ALA A 65 7.32 1.28 6.86
N VAL A 66 8.41 0.60 6.47
CA VAL A 66 8.38 -0.85 6.15
C VAL A 66 7.91 -1.66 7.35
N VAL A 67 8.46 -1.38 8.52
CA VAL A 67 8.06 -2.07 9.77
C VAL A 67 6.62 -1.73 10.12
N GLY A 68 6.25 -0.46 10.10
CA GLY A 68 4.89 0.00 10.43
C GLY A 68 3.83 -0.66 9.55
N TRP A 69 3.95 -0.54 8.23
CA TRP A 69 2.96 -1.09 7.29
C TRP A 69 2.98 -2.63 7.23
N GLY A 70 4.16 -3.25 7.35
CA GLY A 70 4.26 -4.71 7.40
C GLY A 70 3.61 -5.30 8.66
N CYS A 71 3.80 -4.66 9.81
CA CYS A 71 3.16 -5.06 11.08
C CYS A 71 1.65 -4.73 11.08
N GLU A 72 1.23 -3.59 10.52
CA GLU A 72 -0.17 -3.16 10.47
C GLU A 72 -1.06 -4.26 9.90
N ALA A 73 -0.74 -4.78 8.72
CA ALA A 73 -1.55 -5.80 8.07
C ALA A 73 -1.66 -7.10 8.88
N VAL A 74 -0.59 -7.49 9.58
CA VAL A 74 -0.58 -8.68 10.44
C VAL A 74 -1.40 -8.47 11.71
N ILE A 75 -1.29 -7.30 12.34
CA ILE A 75 -2.08 -6.93 13.52
C ILE A 75 -3.57 -6.88 13.17
N LEU A 76 -3.92 -6.31 12.02
CA LEU A 76 -5.29 -6.24 11.54
C LEU A 76 -5.87 -7.63 11.27
N ALA A 77 -5.16 -8.48 10.54
CA ALA A 77 -5.58 -9.85 10.29
C ALA A 77 -5.74 -10.65 11.58
N TRP A 78 -4.90 -10.37 12.59
CA TRP A 78 -5.04 -10.99 13.91
C TRP A 78 -6.24 -10.44 14.68
N GLY A 79 -6.45 -9.11 14.67
CA GLY A 79 -7.52 -8.45 15.42
C GLY A 79 -8.92 -8.68 14.84
N MET A 80 -9.03 -8.94 13.54
CA MET A 80 -10.29 -9.28 12.86
C MET A 80 -10.62 -10.78 12.89
N ARG A 81 -9.73 -11.63 13.42
CA ARG A 81 -10.06 -13.05 13.66
C ARG A 81 -11.20 -13.14 14.66
N ASP A 82 -12.00 -14.16 14.50
CA ASP A 82 -13.09 -14.50 15.43
C ASP A 82 -14.25 -13.47 15.44
N ASP A 83 -14.37 -12.62 14.41
CA ASP A 83 -15.41 -11.58 14.25
C ASP A 83 -15.50 -10.61 15.44
N ALA A 84 -14.41 -10.49 16.22
CA ALA A 84 -14.38 -9.64 17.40
C ALA A 84 -14.36 -8.14 17.03
N VAL A 85 -13.77 -7.81 15.88
CA VAL A 85 -13.70 -6.45 15.33
C VAL A 85 -13.98 -6.54 13.84
N ASP A 86 -14.99 -5.82 13.37
CA ASP A 86 -15.28 -5.72 11.94
C ASP A 86 -14.33 -4.76 11.20
N ASN A 87 -14.35 -4.83 9.86
CA ASN A 87 -13.44 -4.06 9.00
C ASN A 87 -13.58 -2.54 9.19
N GLU A 88 -14.81 -2.07 9.37
CA GLU A 88 -15.16 -0.67 9.54
C GLU A 88 -14.65 -0.15 10.89
N THR A 89 -14.87 -0.91 11.95
CA THR A 89 -14.37 -0.58 13.30
C THR A 89 -12.85 -0.59 13.36
N ALA A 90 -12.20 -1.58 12.75
CA ALA A 90 -10.75 -1.65 12.66
C ALA A 90 -10.17 -0.43 11.94
N LEU A 91 -10.78 -0.03 10.81
CA LEU A 91 -10.40 1.16 10.07
C LEU A 91 -10.61 2.44 10.88
N GLN A 92 -11.74 2.57 11.56
CA GLN A 92 -12.05 3.74 12.39
C GLN A 92 -11.03 3.89 13.53
N ILE A 93 -10.68 2.81 14.22
CA ILE A 93 -9.66 2.82 15.28
C ILE A 93 -8.32 3.28 14.71
N ARG A 94 -7.92 2.72 13.57
CA ARG A 94 -6.65 3.06 12.90
C ARG A 94 -6.62 4.54 12.48
N GLU A 95 -7.64 5.04 11.81
CA GLU A 95 -7.69 6.41 11.32
C GLU A 95 -7.75 7.41 12.45
N THR A 96 -8.56 7.15 13.48
CA THR A 96 -8.64 7.99 14.68
C THR A 96 -7.29 8.05 15.39
N THR A 97 -6.66 6.91 15.63
CA THR A 97 -5.35 6.84 16.30
C THR A 97 -4.27 7.55 15.47
N SER A 98 -4.25 7.34 14.15
CA SER A 98 -3.32 8.04 13.26
C SER A 98 -3.56 9.54 13.26
N GLY A 99 -4.80 9.98 13.11
CA GLY A 99 -5.17 11.40 13.12
C GLY A 99 -4.75 12.10 14.41
N LEU A 100 -5.03 11.49 15.56
CA LEU A 100 -4.60 12.01 16.86
C LEU A 100 -3.08 12.03 16.99
N THR A 101 -2.38 10.99 16.54
CA THR A 101 -0.91 10.93 16.57
C THR A 101 -0.31 12.04 15.70
N TYR A 102 -0.83 12.24 14.49
CA TYR A 102 -0.39 13.32 13.61
C TYR A 102 -0.65 14.69 14.25
N LEU A 103 -1.85 14.93 14.79
CA LEU A 103 -2.22 16.22 15.36
C LEU A 103 -1.40 16.56 16.62
N VAL A 104 -1.20 15.60 17.50
CA VAL A 104 -0.59 15.82 18.83
C VAL A 104 0.94 15.71 18.80
N LEU A 105 1.49 14.84 17.95
CA LEU A 105 2.93 14.58 17.93
C LEU A 105 3.60 15.05 16.64
N VAL A 106 3.13 14.60 15.47
CA VAL A 106 3.87 14.80 14.22
C VAL A 106 3.85 16.26 13.77
N VAL A 107 2.70 16.91 13.80
CA VAL A 107 2.55 18.32 13.40
C VAL A 107 3.34 19.26 14.31
N PRO A 108 3.26 19.17 15.65
CA PRO A 108 4.05 20.03 16.53
C PRO A 108 5.55 19.76 16.45
N LEU A 109 5.96 18.49 16.55
CA LEU A 109 7.39 18.11 16.53
C LEU A 109 8.05 18.36 15.17
N GLY A 110 7.28 18.24 14.08
CA GLY A 110 7.73 18.54 12.71
C GLY A 110 7.74 20.05 12.38
N GLY A 111 7.34 20.92 13.32
CA GLY A 111 7.29 22.38 13.10
C GLY A 111 6.23 22.80 12.06
N ALA A 112 5.23 21.95 11.80
CA ALA A 112 4.24 22.14 10.74
C ALA A 112 2.96 22.85 11.18
N LEU A 113 2.89 23.42 12.40
CA LEU A 113 1.70 24.09 12.93
C LEU A 113 1.22 25.24 12.07
N SER A 114 2.13 26.11 11.61
CA SER A 114 1.77 27.27 10.78
C SER A 114 1.25 26.86 9.40
N SER A 115 1.91 25.92 8.73
CA SER A 115 1.49 25.42 7.42
C SER A 115 0.18 24.63 7.51
N THR A 116 -0.04 23.88 8.58
CA THR A 116 -1.30 23.20 8.84
C THR A 116 -2.42 24.23 9.07
N GLY A 117 -2.19 25.27 9.87
CA GLY A 117 -3.14 26.36 10.06
C GLY A 117 -3.52 27.08 8.76
N GLN A 118 -2.54 27.37 7.90
CA GLN A 118 -2.79 27.96 6.59
C GLN A 118 -3.61 27.03 5.66
N ALA A 119 -3.30 25.72 5.67
CA ALA A 119 -4.06 24.77 4.90
C ALA A 119 -5.52 24.68 5.33
N LEU A 120 -5.78 24.68 6.66
CA LEU A 120 -7.13 24.63 7.24
C LEU A 120 -7.97 25.90 6.90
N THR A 121 -7.32 27.05 6.69
CA THR A 121 -8.01 28.29 6.30
C THR A 121 -8.18 28.46 4.80
N SER A 122 -7.61 27.58 3.99
CA SER A 122 -7.73 27.61 2.53
C SER A 122 -8.84 26.67 2.03
N PRO A 123 -9.97 27.18 1.50
CA PRO A 123 -11.07 26.33 1.03
C PRO A 123 -10.65 25.36 -0.07
N GLY A 124 -9.76 25.79 -0.99
CA GLY A 124 -9.27 24.96 -2.08
C GLY A 124 -8.39 23.80 -1.56
N ALA A 125 -7.47 24.09 -0.63
CA ALA A 125 -6.65 23.07 -0.01
C ALA A 125 -7.51 22.07 0.79
N MET A 126 -8.48 22.57 1.57
CA MET A 126 -9.39 21.73 2.34
C MET A 126 -10.26 20.85 1.45
N GLY A 127 -10.75 21.35 0.32
CA GLY A 127 -11.50 20.55 -0.65
C GLY A 127 -10.68 19.38 -1.21
N LEU A 128 -9.43 19.63 -1.59
CA LEU A 128 -8.51 18.59 -2.08
C LEU A 128 -8.17 17.57 -1.00
N VAL A 129 -7.89 18.03 0.22
CA VAL A 129 -7.61 17.15 1.37
C VAL A 129 -8.83 16.30 1.69
N ALA A 130 -10.04 16.85 1.71
CA ALA A 130 -11.26 16.11 1.96
C ALA A 130 -11.52 15.04 0.89
N LEU A 131 -11.31 15.38 -0.40
CA LEU A 131 -11.44 14.43 -1.50
C LEU A 131 -10.39 13.30 -1.39
N ALA A 132 -9.14 13.65 -1.11
CA ALA A 132 -8.07 12.67 -0.92
C ALA A 132 -8.34 11.77 0.30
N ALA A 133 -8.83 12.34 1.42
CA ALA A 133 -9.21 11.58 2.60
C ALA A 133 -10.35 10.60 2.30
N ALA A 134 -11.43 11.06 1.64
CA ALA A 134 -12.54 10.20 1.27
C ALA A 134 -12.11 9.04 0.35
N ALA A 135 -11.31 9.33 -0.69
CA ALA A 135 -10.79 8.31 -1.59
C ALA A 135 -9.83 7.34 -0.87
N GLY A 136 -8.98 7.86 0.02
CA GLY A 136 -8.06 7.06 0.85
C GLY A 136 -8.81 6.13 1.79
N THR A 137 -9.78 6.66 2.56
CA THR A 137 -10.61 5.86 3.48
C THR A 137 -11.38 4.77 2.73
N ALA A 138 -11.98 5.07 1.58
CA ALA A 138 -12.64 4.07 0.74
C ALA A 138 -11.67 2.98 0.29
N SER A 139 -10.46 3.35 -0.16
CA SER A 139 -9.41 2.40 -0.55
C SER A 139 -9.00 1.49 0.61
N TYR A 140 -8.80 2.06 1.80
CA TYR A 140 -8.44 1.28 3.00
C TYR A 140 -9.56 0.35 3.45
N LEU A 141 -10.81 0.74 3.31
CA LEU A 141 -11.95 -0.13 3.63
C LEU A 141 -11.94 -1.41 2.77
N PHE A 142 -11.70 -1.26 1.46
CA PHE A 142 -11.53 -2.41 0.57
C PHE A 142 -10.28 -3.23 0.88
N TYR A 143 -9.19 -2.57 1.27
CA TYR A 143 -7.96 -3.25 1.68
C TYR A 143 -8.16 -4.09 2.94
N TYR A 144 -8.85 -3.55 3.96
CA TYR A 144 -9.17 -4.27 5.19
C TYR A 144 -10.08 -5.46 4.92
N LYS A 145 -11.09 -5.27 4.08
CA LYS A 145 -11.95 -6.38 3.62
C LYS A 145 -11.14 -7.44 2.86
N ALA A 146 -10.14 -7.04 2.10
CA ALA A 146 -9.25 -7.99 1.43
C ALA A 146 -8.37 -8.76 2.44
N ILE A 147 -7.88 -8.11 3.50
CA ILE A 147 -7.14 -8.78 4.60
C ILE A 147 -8.01 -9.83 5.29
N ASP A 148 -9.25 -9.48 5.61
CA ASP A 148 -10.21 -10.38 6.23
C ASP A 148 -10.52 -11.61 5.36
N LEU A 149 -10.80 -11.39 4.07
CA LEU A 149 -11.18 -12.46 3.14
C LEU A 149 -10.01 -13.32 2.63
N LEU A 150 -8.84 -12.72 2.43
CA LEU A 150 -7.71 -13.37 1.75
C LEU A 150 -6.54 -13.69 2.69
N GLY A 151 -6.50 -13.05 3.85
CA GLY A 151 -5.34 -13.02 4.73
C GLY A 151 -4.37 -11.88 4.40
N ALA A 152 -3.51 -11.55 5.37
CA ALA A 152 -2.60 -10.40 5.30
C ALA A 152 -1.61 -10.50 4.13
N ALA A 153 -0.99 -11.66 3.93
CA ALA A 153 0.03 -11.85 2.90
C ALA A 153 -0.51 -11.61 1.49
N ARG A 154 -1.70 -12.13 1.17
CA ARG A 154 -2.32 -12.00 -0.16
C ARG A 154 -2.91 -10.61 -0.38
N ALA A 155 -3.52 -10.03 0.64
CA ALA A 155 -4.04 -8.67 0.57
C ALA A 155 -2.92 -7.65 0.35
N MET A 156 -1.79 -7.80 1.04
CA MET A 156 -0.61 -6.96 0.80
C MET A 156 -0.04 -7.12 -0.61
N ALA A 157 -0.03 -8.34 -1.15
CA ALA A 157 0.40 -8.56 -2.53
C ALA A 157 -0.50 -7.80 -3.53
N LEU A 158 -1.81 -7.78 -3.33
CA LEU A 158 -2.73 -6.97 -4.16
C LEU A 158 -2.53 -5.48 -3.97
N ASN A 159 -2.29 -5.04 -2.74
CA ASN A 159 -2.12 -3.62 -2.42
C ASN A 159 -0.95 -2.99 -3.19
N ILE A 160 0.11 -3.73 -3.48
CA ILE A 160 1.25 -3.24 -4.29
C ILE A 160 0.81 -2.69 -5.66
N SER A 161 -0.32 -3.14 -6.19
CA SER A 161 -0.85 -2.65 -7.47
C SER A 161 -1.04 -1.14 -7.52
N TYR A 162 -1.13 -0.46 -6.36
CA TYR A 162 -1.28 0.99 -6.28
C TYR A 162 -0.18 1.75 -7.05
N SER A 163 1.02 1.19 -7.13
CA SER A 163 2.15 1.82 -7.83
C SER A 163 1.92 1.90 -9.34
N ALA A 164 1.28 0.88 -9.94
CA ALA A 164 0.89 0.93 -11.35
C ALA A 164 -0.26 1.92 -11.59
N TRP A 165 -1.24 1.95 -10.70
CA TRP A 165 -2.33 2.93 -10.75
C TRP A 165 -1.82 4.35 -10.60
N ALA A 166 -0.81 4.60 -9.76
CA ALA A 166 -0.20 5.92 -9.60
C ALA A 166 0.40 6.45 -10.93
N VAL A 167 1.04 5.60 -11.72
CA VAL A 167 1.55 5.97 -13.04
C VAL A 167 0.41 6.33 -13.99
N LEU A 168 -0.67 5.53 -13.99
CA LEU A 168 -1.84 5.80 -14.81
C LEU A 168 -2.50 7.15 -14.44
N PHE A 169 -2.71 7.42 -13.15
CA PHE A 169 -3.29 8.68 -12.69
C PHE A 169 -2.38 9.88 -12.90
N ALA A 170 -1.06 9.72 -12.80
CA ALA A 170 -0.10 10.77 -13.16
C ALA A 170 -0.24 11.16 -14.65
N PHE A 171 -0.43 10.17 -15.53
CA PHE A 171 -0.72 10.44 -16.94
C PHE A 171 -2.06 11.15 -17.13
N LEU A 172 -3.14 10.65 -16.53
CA LEU A 172 -4.49 11.18 -16.74
C LEU A 172 -4.70 12.58 -16.12
N LEU A 173 -4.14 12.84 -14.93
CA LEU A 173 -4.41 14.06 -14.17
C LEU A 173 -3.33 15.12 -14.33
N GLN A 174 -2.08 14.72 -14.58
CA GLN A 174 -0.94 15.63 -14.66
C GLN A 174 -0.33 15.67 -16.06
N SER A 175 -0.87 14.90 -17.01
CA SER A 175 -0.36 14.78 -18.39
C SER A 175 1.12 14.33 -18.44
N ILE A 176 1.59 13.60 -17.41
CA ILE A 176 2.93 13.05 -17.36
C ILE A 176 2.95 11.77 -18.20
N VAL A 177 3.58 11.85 -19.38
CA VAL A 177 3.67 10.68 -20.28
C VAL A 177 4.67 9.67 -19.73
N PRO A 178 4.24 8.44 -19.41
CA PRO A 178 5.16 7.42 -18.91
C PRO A 178 6.09 6.93 -20.03
N ALA A 179 7.34 6.64 -19.68
CA ALA A 179 8.27 6.00 -20.62
C ALA A 179 7.76 4.60 -20.98
N PRO A 180 8.05 4.07 -22.19
CA PRO A 180 7.59 2.74 -22.61
C PRO A 180 7.96 1.62 -21.63
N ILE A 181 9.14 1.70 -21.03
CA ILE A 181 9.57 0.75 -20.00
C ILE A 181 8.68 0.81 -18.73
N GLN A 182 8.21 2.00 -18.33
CA GLN A 182 7.32 2.14 -17.19
C GLN A 182 5.96 1.47 -17.46
N ILE A 183 5.46 1.54 -18.69
CA ILE A 183 4.22 0.84 -19.07
C ILE A 183 4.40 -0.68 -18.93
N VAL A 184 5.52 -1.22 -19.43
CA VAL A 184 5.83 -2.66 -19.29
C VAL A 184 5.92 -3.04 -17.81
N LEU A 185 6.63 -2.26 -17.01
CA LEU A 185 6.75 -2.52 -15.57
C LEU A 185 5.39 -2.45 -14.84
N CYS A 186 4.51 -1.52 -15.21
CA CYS A 186 3.15 -1.47 -14.66
C CYS A 186 2.35 -2.74 -14.98
N VAL A 187 2.45 -3.26 -16.20
CA VAL A 187 1.81 -4.54 -16.57
C VAL A 187 2.38 -5.69 -15.74
N VAL A 188 3.70 -5.76 -15.57
CA VAL A 188 4.36 -6.78 -14.74
C VAL A 188 3.89 -6.69 -13.28
N ILE A 189 3.76 -5.47 -12.73
CA ILE A 189 3.24 -5.26 -11.38
C ILE A 189 1.81 -5.78 -11.28
N LEU A 190 0.90 -5.37 -12.17
CA LEU A 190 -0.51 -5.76 -12.11
C LEU A 190 -0.68 -7.28 -12.24
N VAL A 191 0.00 -7.91 -13.21
CA VAL A 191 -0.05 -9.36 -13.39
C VAL A 191 0.58 -10.07 -12.19
N GLY A 192 1.75 -9.63 -11.74
CA GLY A 192 2.46 -10.22 -10.61
C GLY A 192 1.66 -10.17 -9.31
N THR A 193 0.98 -9.05 -9.03
CA THR A 193 0.16 -8.91 -7.82
C THR A 193 -1.07 -9.82 -7.84
N VAL A 194 -1.76 -9.95 -8.98
CA VAL A 194 -2.88 -10.88 -9.13
C VAL A 194 -2.43 -12.33 -8.97
N LEU A 195 -1.31 -12.71 -9.59
CA LEU A 195 -0.76 -14.06 -9.47
C LEU A 195 -0.30 -14.36 -8.03
N ALA A 196 0.27 -13.38 -7.32
CA ALA A 196 0.69 -13.53 -5.94
C ALA A 196 -0.51 -13.72 -4.99
N ALA A 197 -1.63 -13.05 -5.25
CA ALA A 197 -2.84 -13.15 -4.44
C ALA A 197 -3.66 -14.43 -4.74
N THR A 198 -3.49 -15.03 -5.91
CA THR A 198 -4.32 -16.15 -6.37
C THR A 198 -3.70 -17.50 -6.03
N GLU A 199 -4.42 -18.36 -5.32
CA GLU A 199 -3.95 -19.70 -4.98
C GLU A 199 -3.94 -20.65 -6.17
N ASN A 200 -4.95 -20.59 -7.02
CA ASN A 200 -5.09 -21.48 -8.17
C ASN A 200 -5.13 -20.70 -9.47
N TRP A 201 -3.99 -20.58 -10.13
CA TRP A 201 -3.86 -19.83 -11.37
C TRP A 201 -4.74 -20.35 -12.53
N ARG A 202 -5.19 -21.62 -12.46
CA ARG A 202 -6.12 -22.19 -13.45
C ARG A 202 -7.50 -21.53 -13.37
N GLU A 203 -7.90 -21.01 -12.22
CA GLU A 203 -9.17 -20.30 -12.05
C GLU A 203 -9.19 -18.96 -12.80
N LEU A 204 -8.04 -18.32 -12.96
CA LEU A 204 -7.91 -17.07 -13.72
C LEU A 204 -8.18 -17.27 -15.23
N THR A 205 -7.97 -18.48 -15.74
CA THR A 205 -8.17 -18.81 -17.17
C THR A 205 -9.48 -19.55 -17.43
N SER A 206 -10.11 -20.10 -16.41
CA SER A 206 -11.39 -20.76 -16.51
C SER A 206 -12.54 -19.76 -16.30
N PHE A 207 -12.98 -19.08 -17.36
CA PHE A 207 -14.29 -18.44 -17.42
C PHE A 207 -15.35 -19.53 -17.40
N LYS A 208 -15.58 -20.20 -16.28
CA LYS A 208 -16.79 -20.97 -16.09
C LYS A 208 -17.91 -19.97 -15.86
N SER A 209 -18.72 -19.77 -16.89
CA SER A 209 -20.06 -19.21 -16.80
C SER A 209 -20.74 -19.77 -15.54
N GLN A 210 -20.81 -18.98 -14.47
CA GLN A 210 -21.77 -19.21 -13.41
C GLN A 210 -23.11 -18.68 -13.89
N SER A 211 -23.73 -19.43 -14.81
CA SER A 211 -25.18 -19.38 -15.01
C SER A 211 -25.77 -20.48 -14.16
N ARG A 212 -26.16 -20.17 -12.94
CA ARG A 212 -27.27 -20.79 -12.23
C ARG A 212 -27.71 -19.88 -11.10
#